data_6aa75c8b5d4942d225561f8aaf74acaa
#
_entry.id   6aa75c8b5d4942d225561f8aaf74acaa
#
_cell.length_a   1.000
_cell.length_b   1.000
_cell.length_c   1.000
_cell.angle_alpha   90.00
_cell.angle_beta   90.00
_cell.angle_gamma   90.00
#
_symmetry.space_group_name_H-M   'P 1'
#
loop_
_entity.id
_entity.type
_entity.pdbx_description
1 polymer ?
#
loop_
_entity_poly.entity_id
_entity_poly.type
_entity_poly.pdbx_seq_one_letter_code
_entity_poly.pdbx_strand_id
1 'polypeptide(L)'
;MQVGSKWVAFFSQTGSEIVSLIKKGYRPDLIITDNKESYDERKTFFKYFNIEFWYRPLPKSINYKVQYYDEILNSKDIVTLHGWLNIVPADTCERYTIYNGHPGHIVNYPELKG
;
A
#
# COMPACT_ATOMS: atom_id res chain seq x y z
N MET A 1 -20.01 -12.20 -8.25
CA MET A 1 -18.68 -11.66 -8.26
C MET A 1 -18.25 -11.14 -6.90
N GLN A 2 -17.03 -11.36 -6.54
CA GLN A 2 -16.51 -10.95 -5.25
C GLN A 2 -16.16 -9.47 -5.29
N VAL A 3 -16.58 -8.74 -4.30
CA VAL A 3 -16.36 -7.31 -4.23
C VAL A 3 -15.49 -6.98 -3.02
N GLY A 4 -14.50 -6.12 -3.21
CA GLY A 4 -13.76 -5.53 -2.12
C GLY A 4 -12.69 -6.39 -1.49
N SER A 5 -12.36 -7.51 -2.08
CA SER A 5 -11.31 -8.38 -1.53
C SER A 5 -10.06 -8.25 -2.39
N LYS A 6 -9.42 -7.08 -2.32
CA LYS A 6 -8.23 -6.80 -3.11
C LYS A 6 -7.00 -6.77 -2.24
N TRP A 7 -5.86 -6.92 -2.88
CA TRP A 7 -4.57 -6.73 -2.26
C TRP A 7 -4.02 -5.38 -2.75
N VAL A 8 -3.81 -4.45 -1.81
CA VAL A 8 -3.28 -3.12 -2.11
C VAL A 8 -1.92 -2.99 -1.46
N ALA A 9 -0.91 -2.65 -2.24
CA ALA A 9 0.46 -2.53 -1.76
C ALA A 9 0.91 -1.07 -1.84
N PHE A 10 1.49 -0.56 -0.75
CA PHE A 10 1.99 0.82 -0.68
C PHE A 10 3.50 0.82 -0.55
N PHE A 11 4.17 1.74 -1.23
CA PHE A 11 5.60 1.93 -1.00
C PHE A 11 6.00 3.38 -1.19
N SER A 12 7.07 3.81 -0.50
CA SER A 12 7.59 5.17 -0.59
C SER A 12 8.97 5.24 -1.22
N GLN A 13 9.72 4.17 -1.19
CA GLN A 13 11.11 4.20 -1.63
C GLN A 13 11.24 3.71 -3.06
N THR A 14 11.85 2.57 -3.27
CA THR A 14 12.14 2.13 -4.63
C THR A 14 11.12 1.14 -5.19
N GLY A 15 10.36 0.49 -4.32
CA GLY A 15 9.42 -0.54 -4.75
C GLY A 15 10.08 -1.83 -5.15
N SER A 16 11.37 -2.00 -4.84
CA SER A 16 12.09 -3.20 -5.27
C SER A 16 11.52 -4.47 -4.67
N GLU A 17 11.00 -4.40 -3.45
CA GLU A 17 10.40 -5.57 -2.84
C GLU A 17 9.16 -6.02 -3.59
N ILE A 18 8.34 -5.06 -4.00
CA ILE A 18 7.14 -5.38 -4.77
C ILE A 18 7.51 -5.95 -6.14
N VAL A 19 8.52 -5.37 -6.78
CA VAL A 19 9.00 -5.88 -8.05
C VAL A 19 9.46 -7.33 -7.90
N SER A 20 10.17 -7.62 -6.82
CA SER A 20 10.64 -8.98 -6.54
C SER A 20 9.46 -9.95 -6.38
N LEU A 21 8.41 -9.52 -5.66
CA LEU A 21 7.23 -10.35 -5.48
C LEU A 21 6.54 -10.63 -6.80
N ILE A 22 6.44 -9.62 -7.66
CA ILE A 22 5.80 -9.82 -8.96
C ILE A 22 6.59 -10.81 -9.81
N LYS A 23 7.91 -10.73 -9.76
CA LYS A 23 8.76 -11.67 -10.49
C LYS A 23 8.60 -13.11 -9.99
N LYS A 24 8.18 -13.27 -8.75
CA LYS A 24 7.91 -14.59 -8.17
C LYS A 24 6.49 -15.07 -8.42
N GLY A 25 5.68 -14.28 -9.09
CA GLY A 25 4.33 -14.68 -9.44
C GLY A 25 3.24 -14.09 -8.59
N TYR A 26 3.56 -13.25 -7.61
CA TYR A 26 2.54 -12.60 -6.79
C TYR A 26 2.12 -11.30 -7.46
N ARG A 27 0.85 -11.00 -7.41
CA ARG A 27 0.31 -9.84 -8.10
C ARG A 27 -0.62 -9.03 -7.21
N PRO A 28 -0.19 -7.88 -6.71
CA PRO A 28 -1.13 -6.96 -6.07
C PRO A 28 -2.17 -6.49 -7.08
N ASP A 29 -3.34 -6.19 -6.59
CA ASP A 29 -4.39 -5.64 -7.45
C ASP A 29 -4.17 -4.15 -7.69
N LEU A 30 -3.58 -3.47 -6.73
CA LEU A 30 -3.33 -2.04 -6.81
C LEU A 30 -2.05 -1.73 -6.07
N ILE A 31 -1.19 -0.91 -6.68
CA ILE A 31 0.03 -0.45 -6.05
C ILE A 31 -0.04 1.06 -5.94
N ILE A 32 0.32 1.60 -4.79
CA ILE A 32 0.28 3.04 -4.54
C ILE A 32 1.63 3.50 -4.05
N THR A 33 2.11 4.60 -4.59
CA THR A 33 3.32 5.22 -4.10
C THR A 33 3.11 6.72 -3.91
N ASP A 34 3.79 7.28 -2.90
CA ASP A 34 3.84 8.72 -2.70
C ASP A 34 5.12 9.32 -3.27
N ASN A 35 5.93 8.52 -3.96
CA ASN A 35 7.22 8.93 -4.50
C ASN A 35 7.10 9.08 -6.01
N LYS A 36 7.12 10.33 -6.47
CA LYS A 36 6.94 10.62 -7.88
C LYS A 36 8.04 10.01 -8.75
N GLU A 37 9.26 10.04 -8.27
CA GLU A 37 10.38 9.50 -9.03
C GLU A 37 10.23 8.00 -9.23
N SER A 38 9.87 7.29 -8.16
CA SER A 38 9.66 5.85 -8.26
C SER A 38 8.45 5.52 -9.12
N TYR A 39 7.43 6.36 -9.07
CA TYR A 39 6.29 6.16 -9.95
C TYR A 39 6.74 6.20 -11.41
N ASP A 40 7.52 7.22 -11.78
CA ASP A 40 7.98 7.36 -13.16
C ASP A 40 8.89 6.21 -13.56
N GLU A 41 9.71 5.71 -12.63
CA GLU A 41 10.63 4.61 -12.93
C GLU A 41 9.95 3.27 -13.09
N ARG A 42 8.86 3.05 -12.34
CA ARG A 42 8.24 1.73 -12.25
C ARG A 42 6.97 1.57 -13.06
N LYS A 43 6.39 2.67 -13.54
CA LYS A 43 5.05 2.59 -14.14
C LYS A 43 5.01 1.68 -15.37
N THR A 44 6.07 1.64 -16.16
CA THR A 44 6.11 0.78 -17.34
C THR A 44 6.14 -0.69 -16.94
N PHE A 45 6.92 -1.01 -15.90
CA PHE A 45 7.02 -2.38 -15.42
C PHE A 45 5.67 -2.89 -14.92
N PHE A 46 5.00 -2.09 -14.07
CA PHE A 46 3.72 -2.54 -13.52
C PHE A 46 2.65 -2.61 -14.60
N LYS A 47 2.68 -1.69 -15.56
CA LYS A 47 1.73 -1.74 -16.68
C LYS A 47 1.93 -3.00 -17.50
N TYR A 48 3.17 -3.43 -17.70
CA TYR A 48 3.45 -4.64 -18.42
C TYR A 48 2.76 -5.84 -17.82
N PHE A 49 2.64 -5.87 -16.49
CA PHE A 49 1.96 -6.96 -15.79
C PHE A 49 0.49 -6.69 -15.54
N ASN A 50 -0.06 -5.63 -16.12
CA ASN A 50 -1.47 -5.26 -15.98
C ASN A 50 -1.87 -4.99 -14.54
N ILE A 51 -0.97 -4.36 -13.77
CA ILE A 51 -1.24 -4.00 -12.40
C ILE A 51 -1.51 -2.51 -12.33
N GLU A 52 -2.60 -2.11 -11.67
CA GLU A 52 -2.90 -0.72 -11.47
C GLU A 52 -1.89 -0.08 -10.54
N PHE A 53 -1.41 1.10 -10.89
CA PHE A 53 -0.36 1.77 -10.15
C PHE A 53 -0.67 3.26 -10.10
N TRP A 54 -0.81 3.80 -8.88
CA TRP A 54 -1.19 5.19 -8.66
C TRP A 54 -0.09 5.93 -7.93
N TYR A 55 0.11 7.17 -8.32
CA TYR A 55 0.92 8.11 -7.56
C TYR A 55 -0.06 8.94 -6.72
N ARG A 56 0.01 8.79 -5.42
CA ARG A 56 -0.91 9.46 -4.51
C ARG A 56 -0.14 10.01 -3.31
N PRO A 57 0.27 11.27 -3.35
CA PRO A 57 0.95 11.89 -2.20
C PRO A 57 -0.01 12.08 -1.03
N LEU A 58 0.51 12.00 0.19
CA LEU A 58 -0.32 12.13 1.38
C LEU A 58 -0.48 13.59 1.77
N PRO A 59 -1.67 13.94 2.29
CA PRO A 59 -1.83 15.24 2.93
C PRO A 59 -1.10 15.28 4.26
N LYS A 60 -0.91 16.49 4.79
CA LYS A 60 -0.17 16.65 6.03
C LYS A 60 -1.06 16.51 7.27
N SER A 61 -2.32 16.90 7.16
CA SER A 61 -3.24 16.85 8.28
C SER A 61 -3.65 15.41 8.59
N ILE A 62 -3.75 15.09 9.88
CA ILE A 62 -4.14 13.75 10.30
C ILE A 62 -5.55 13.39 9.81
N ASN A 63 -6.45 14.35 9.83
CA ASN A 63 -7.82 14.08 9.38
C ASN A 63 -7.86 13.76 7.90
N TYR A 64 -7.07 14.46 7.11
CA TYR A 64 -7.02 14.18 5.67
C TYR A 64 -6.27 12.88 5.38
N LYS A 65 -5.34 12.46 6.26
CA LYS A 65 -4.69 11.18 6.10
C LYS A 65 -5.68 10.04 6.29
N VAL A 66 -6.55 10.16 7.28
CA VAL A 66 -7.60 9.15 7.46
C VAL A 66 -8.47 9.06 6.21
N GLN A 67 -8.88 10.21 5.70
CA GLN A 67 -9.70 10.26 4.49
C GLN A 67 -8.95 9.67 3.29
N TYR A 68 -7.65 9.92 3.20
CA TYR A 68 -6.82 9.39 2.12
C TYR A 68 -6.95 7.87 2.02
N TYR A 69 -6.81 7.18 3.15
CA TYR A 69 -6.93 5.73 3.13
C TYR A 69 -8.36 5.27 2.90
N ASP A 70 -9.33 5.99 3.44
CA ASP A 70 -10.74 5.64 3.25
C ASP A 70 -11.16 5.71 1.79
N GLU A 71 -10.58 6.64 1.03
CA GLU A 71 -10.93 6.78 -0.38
C GLU A 71 -10.35 5.65 -1.23
N ILE A 72 -9.28 5.02 -0.75
CA ILE A 72 -8.59 3.99 -1.52
C ILE A 72 -9.04 2.60 -1.13
N LEU A 73 -9.31 2.38 0.15
CA LEU A 73 -9.44 1.03 0.70
C LEU A 73 -10.87 0.66 1.03
N ASN A 74 -11.15 -0.63 0.89
CA ASN A 74 -12.38 -1.25 1.41
C ASN A 74 -12.03 -2.09 2.62
N SER A 75 -13.01 -2.30 3.50
CA SER A 75 -12.75 -3.01 4.74
C SER A 75 -12.28 -4.45 4.54
N LYS A 76 -12.56 -5.03 3.39
CA LYS A 76 -12.15 -6.41 3.11
C LYS A 76 -10.82 -6.51 2.39
N ASP A 77 -10.22 -5.39 2.05
CA ASP A 77 -8.93 -5.40 1.36
C ASP A 77 -7.82 -5.84 2.30
N ILE A 78 -6.79 -6.42 1.72
CA ILE A 78 -5.55 -6.72 2.42
C ILE A 78 -4.53 -5.69 1.97
N VAL A 79 -3.91 -5.02 2.93
CA VAL A 79 -2.97 -3.95 2.66
C VAL A 79 -1.60 -4.37 3.13
N THR A 80 -0.60 -4.20 2.27
CA THR A 80 0.78 -4.45 2.66
C THR A 80 1.61 -3.19 2.44
N LEU A 81 2.54 -2.96 3.36
CA LEU A 81 3.41 -1.79 3.33
C LEU A 81 4.83 -2.23 3.04
N HIS A 82 5.44 -1.62 2.04
CA HIS A 82 6.77 -2.01 1.56
C HIS A 82 7.66 -0.79 1.55
N GLY A 83 8.29 -0.50 2.68
CA GLY A 83 9.06 0.72 2.80
C GLY A 83 8.19 1.96 2.73
N TRP A 84 7.00 1.87 3.28
CA TRP A 84 6.06 3.00 3.34
C TRP A 84 6.49 3.87 4.50
N LEU A 85 6.89 5.10 4.20
CA LEU A 85 7.51 5.97 5.19
C LEU A 85 6.52 6.79 6.00
N ASN A 86 5.24 6.62 5.72
CA ASN A 86 4.20 7.39 6.39
C ASN A 86 3.60 6.60 7.54
N ILE A 87 3.39 7.28 8.65
CA ILE A 87 2.72 6.65 9.79
C ILE A 87 1.25 6.54 9.46
N VAL A 88 0.71 5.33 9.56
CA VAL A 88 -0.70 5.09 9.29
C VAL A 88 -1.48 5.45 10.55
N PRO A 89 -2.53 6.28 10.44
CA PRO A 89 -3.31 6.64 11.62
C PRO A 89 -3.89 5.43 12.33
N ALA A 90 -3.98 5.50 13.66
CA ALA A 90 -4.49 4.39 14.45
C ALA A 90 -5.90 4.00 14.02
N ASP A 91 -6.73 4.99 13.73
CA ASP A 91 -8.09 4.75 13.27
C ASP A 91 -8.11 3.90 11.99
N THR A 92 -7.20 4.20 11.07
CA THR A 92 -7.08 3.44 9.84
C THR A 92 -6.63 2.02 10.12
N CYS A 93 -5.66 1.84 11.03
CA CYS A 93 -5.19 0.50 11.38
C CYS A 93 -6.28 -0.35 12.00
N GLU A 94 -7.22 0.27 12.69
CA GLU A 94 -8.32 -0.46 13.31
C GLU A 94 -9.36 -0.92 12.31
N ARG A 95 -9.53 -0.17 11.22
CA ARG A 95 -10.60 -0.44 10.26
C ARG A 95 -10.15 -1.29 9.08
N TYR A 96 -8.86 -1.39 8.84
CA TYR A 96 -8.34 -2.13 7.69
C TYR A 96 -7.30 -3.13 8.13
N THR A 97 -7.14 -4.20 7.33
CA THR A 97 -6.14 -5.23 7.59
C THR A 97 -4.84 -4.80 6.91
N ILE A 98 -3.87 -4.39 7.72
CA ILE A 98 -2.62 -3.81 7.22
C ILE A 98 -1.43 -4.57 7.78
N TYR A 99 -0.55 -5.01 6.88
CA TYR A 99 0.67 -5.71 7.23
C TYR A 99 1.87 -4.92 6.77
N ASN A 100 2.93 -4.91 7.58
CA ASN A 100 4.20 -4.35 7.13
C ASN A 100 4.88 -5.40 6.25
N GLY A 101 5.43 -4.96 5.11
CA GLY A 101 6.06 -5.87 4.18
C GLY A 101 7.33 -6.52 4.69
N HIS A 102 7.93 -6.00 5.75
CA HIS A 102 9.10 -6.63 6.33
C HIS A 102 8.71 -7.95 6.98
N PRO A 103 9.50 -8.99 6.77
CA PRO A 103 9.16 -10.30 7.33
C PRO A 103 8.97 -10.24 8.84
N GLY A 104 7.90 -10.83 9.31
CA GLY A 104 7.64 -10.95 10.73
C GLY A 104 7.04 -9.74 11.38
N HIS A 105 6.76 -8.68 10.63
CA HIS A 105 6.20 -7.47 11.20
C HIS A 105 4.77 -7.27 10.74
N ILE A 106 3.88 -7.14 11.68
CA ILE A 106 2.48 -6.81 11.42
C ILE A 106 2.20 -5.47 12.06
N VAL A 107 1.65 -4.58 11.28
CA VAL A 107 1.33 -3.25 11.77
C VAL A 107 -0.07 -3.31 12.35
N ASN A 108 -0.09 -3.39 13.65
CA ASN A 108 -1.39 -3.36 14.30
C ASN A 108 -1.26 -2.62 15.57
N TYR A 109 -0.96 -2.41 15.75
CA TYR A 109 -0.45 -1.93 16.56
C TYR A 109 -0.79 -1.06 17.06
N PRO A 110 -1.15 -1.08 17.39
CA PRO A 110 -1.01 -0.54 17.63
C PRO A 110 -0.54 -0.52 18.20
N GLU A 111 -0.40 -1.09 17.84
CA GLU A 111 0.29 -1.47 17.81
C GLU A 111 0.71 -1.56 17.32
N LEU A 112 0.24 -1.38 16.89
CA LEU A 112 0.61 -1.76 16.17
C LEU A 112 1.04 -1.63 16.25
N LYS A 113 0.73 -1.52 16.56
CA LYS A 113 1.04 -1.77 16.59
C LYS A 113 1.76 -1.77 16.60
N GLY A 114 1.84 -1.47 16.63
CA GLY A 114 2.58 -1.70 16.35
C GLY A 114 2.76 -1.87 16.54
#